data_afa31a42a55d81a1bede0397230ad2af
#
_entry.id   afa31a42a55d81a1bede0397230ad2af
#
_cell.length_a   1.000
_cell.length_b   1.000
_cell.length_c   1.000
_cell.angle_alpha   90.00
_cell.angle_beta   90.00
_cell.angle_gamma   90.00
#
_symmetry.space_group_name_H-M   'P 1'
#
loop_
_entity.id
_entity.type
_entity.pdbx_description
1 polymer ?
#
loop_
_entity_poly.entity_id
_entity_poly.type
_entity_poly.pdbx_seq_one_letter_code
_entity_poly.pdbx_strand_id
1 'polypeptide(L)'
;MHPPHYLWMPLGAAMSDIVIIVASSGMNLELTQKFVEQAKSQSLQTELIELENMDWPMYSSSREQNGIKPEEIDMVIAQLKQADNWLIVSPEYNGSIPPSLTNMVAWISRHDENFREYFTGKRVALATHSGGSGQNVIAAMKTQFTYLGSNVIDTELTASYSQPAQQEDIDSIIAALSQ
;
A
#
# COMPACT_ATOMS: atom_id res chain seq x y z
N MET A 1 -29.29 22.64 3.83
CA MET A 1 -29.19 21.36 3.12
C MET A 1 -28.05 21.50 2.12
N HIS A 2 -26.89 20.92 2.44
CA HIS A 2 -25.77 20.82 1.50
C HIS A 2 -25.93 19.51 0.73
N PRO A 3 -25.79 19.48 -0.58
CA PRO A 3 -25.82 18.23 -1.33
C PRO A 3 -24.58 17.40 -0.99
N PRO A 4 -24.70 16.05 -1.03
CA PRO A 4 -23.58 15.18 -0.74
C PRO A 4 -22.51 15.32 -1.84
N HIS A 5 -21.25 15.54 -1.46
CA HIS A 5 -20.08 15.62 -2.33
C HIS A 5 -19.66 14.23 -2.88
N TYR A 6 -20.59 13.45 -3.41
CA TYR A 6 -20.32 12.14 -4.03
C TYR A 6 -20.31 12.22 -5.55
N LEU A 7 -19.53 13.12 -6.16
CA LEU A 7 -19.46 13.17 -7.62
C LEU A 7 -18.14 13.77 -8.09
N TRP A 8 -17.03 13.03 -7.87
CA TRP A 8 -15.77 13.26 -8.59
C TRP A 8 -15.01 11.97 -8.85
N MET A 9 -15.68 10.97 -9.41
CA MET A 9 -15.01 10.03 -10.30
C MET A 9 -15.36 10.46 -11.72
N PRO A 10 -14.39 10.80 -12.59
CA PRO A 10 -14.69 10.92 -13.99
C PRO A 10 -15.21 9.55 -14.45
N LEU A 11 -16.42 9.56 -15.01
CA LEU A 11 -16.97 8.43 -15.75
C LEU A 11 -15.95 8.06 -16.84
N GLY A 12 -15.17 6.97 -16.64
CA GLY A 12 -14.15 6.52 -17.57
C GLY A 12 -12.70 6.57 -17.08
N ALA A 13 -12.43 6.77 -15.79
CA ALA A 13 -11.09 6.47 -15.27
C ALA A 13 -10.83 4.97 -15.50
N ALA A 14 -9.82 4.65 -16.31
CA ALA A 14 -9.40 3.27 -16.49
C ALA A 14 -9.02 2.71 -15.12
N MET A 15 -9.56 1.54 -14.77
CA MET A 15 -9.14 0.81 -13.57
C MET A 15 -7.64 0.56 -13.68
N SER A 16 -6.91 0.76 -12.60
CA SER A 16 -5.51 0.36 -12.54
C SER A 16 -5.42 -1.16 -12.43
N ASP A 17 -4.34 -1.74 -12.93
CA ASP A 17 -4.09 -3.19 -12.80
C ASP A 17 -3.49 -3.50 -11.42
N ILE A 18 -2.66 -2.58 -10.91
CA ILE A 18 -1.97 -2.72 -9.63
C ILE A 18 -1.99 -1.41 -8.86
N VAL A 19 -2.37 -1.46 -7.58
CA VAL A 19 -2.13 -0.36 -6.62
C VAL A 19 -0.81 -0.63 -5.90
N ILE A 20 0.11 0.33 -5.92
CA ILE A 20 1.38 0.25 -5.21
C ILE A 20 1.36 1.23 -4.05
N ILE A 21 1.57 0.71 -2.83
CA ILE A 21 1.62 1.50 -1.60
C ILE A 21 3.05 1.51 -1.10
N VAL A 22 3.67 2.68 -1.05
CA VAL A 22 5.02 2.83 -0.49
C VAL A 22 4.99 3.58 0.84
N ALA A 23 5.60 2.97 1.86
CA ALA A 23 5.50 3.45 3.24
C ALA A 23 6.62 4.42 3.65
N SER A 24 7.63 4.63 2.80
CA SER A 24 8.71 5.59 3.03
C SER A 24 9.32 6.11 1.73
N SER A 25 10.00 7.23 1.82
CA SER A 25 10.88 7.76 0.77
C SER A 25 12.20 6.95 0.67
N GLY A 26 13.17 7.45 -0.08
CA GLY A 26 14.50 6.84 -0.22
C GLY A 26 14.46 5.48 -0.93
N MET A 27 15.21 4.50 -0.41
CA MET A 27 15.43 3.21 -1.09
C MET A 27 14.16 2.42 -1.38
N ASN A 28 13.11 2.55 -0.56
CA ASN A 28 11.83 1.90 -0.83
C ASN A 28 11.07 2.59 -1.95
N LEU A 29 11.16 3.91 -2.06
CA LEU A 29 10.61 4.65 -3.20
C LEU A 29 11.37 4.33 -4.49
N GLU A 30 12.72 4.24 -4.43
CA GLU A 30 13.53 3.82 -5.59
C GLU A 30 13.19 2.39 -6.03
N LEU A 31 13.00 1.46 -5.08
CA LEU A 31 12.53 0.10 -5.38
C LEU A 31 11.12 0.13 -6.01
N THR A 32 10.23 0.97 -5.49
CA THR A 32 8.88 1.16 -6.03
C THR A 32 8.91 1.65 -7.48
N GLN A 33 9.79 2.58 -7.81
CA GLN A 33 9.94 3.09 -9.19
C GLN A 33 10.33 1.98 -10.18
N LYS A 34 11.18 1.03 -9.76
CA LYS A 34 11.52 -0.14 -10.59
C LYS A 34 10.30 -1.04 -10.85
N PHE A 35 9.42 -1.23 -9.85
CA PHE A 35 8.16 -1.96 -10.06
C PHE A 35 7.21 -1.23 -11.02
N VAL A 36 7.10 0.10 -10.90
CA VAL A 36 6.29 0.92 -11.81
C VAL A 36 6.81 0.81 -13.25
N GLU A 37 8.12 0.92 -13.44
CA GLU A 37 8.76 0.78 -14.76
C GLU A 37 8.53 -0.61 -15.35
N GLN A 38 8.66 -1.66 -14.54
CA GLN A 38 8.41 -3.03 -14.97
C GLN A 38 6.94 -3.27 -15.33
N ALA A 39 6.00 -2.81 -14.52
CA ALA A 39 4.57 -2.89 -14.84
C ALA A 39 4.26 -2.17 -16.16
N LYS A 40 4.79 -0.95 -16.34
CA LYS A 40 4.63 -0.18 -17.57
C LYS A 40 5.22 -0.90 -18.79
N SER A 41 6.35 -1.59 -18.66
CA SER A 41 6.95 -2.37 -19.76
C SER A 41 6.03 -3.50 -20.24
N GLN A 42 5.18 -4.00 -19.34
CA GLN A 42 4.15 -5.01 -19.62
C GLN A 42 2.78 -4.40 -19.96
N SER A 43 2.70 -3.08 -20.18
CA SER A 43 1.46 -2.33 -20.47
C SER A 43 0.43 -2.35 -19.32
N LEU A 44 0.87 -2.61 -18.09
CA LEU A 44 0.02 -2.56 -16.90
C LEU A 44 -0.04 -1.12 -16.35
N GLN A 45 -1.23 -0.71 -15.93
CA GLN A 45 -1.47 0.59 -15.30
C GLN A 45 -1.29 0.46 -13.79
N THR A 46 -0.53 1.38 -13.19
CA THR A 46 -0.30 1.40 -11.75
C THR A 46 -0.86 2.67 -11.12
N GLU A 47 -1.46 2.54 -9.94
CA GLU A 47 -1.81 3.64 -9.05
C GLU A 47 -0.80 3.66 -7.89
N LEU A 48 -0.14 4.79 -7.66
CA LEU A 48 0.90 4.92 -6.62
C LEU A 48 0.39 5.74 -5.44
N ILE A 49 0.52 5.18 -4.24
CA ILE A 49 0.19 5.82 -2.97
C ILE A 49 1.47 5.97 -2.13
N GLU A 50 1.94 7.22 -1.96
CA GLU A 50 3.16 7.56 -1.22
C GLU A 50 2.80 8.07 0.17
N LEU A 51 2.83 7.19 1.19
CA LEU A 51 2.32 7.50 2.53
C LEU A 51 3.11 8.56 3.27
N GLU A 52 4.42 8.65 3.06
CA GLU A 52 5.28 9.61 3.78
C GLU A 52 4.99 11.06 3.35
N ASN A 53 4.51 11.27 2.14
CA ASN A 53 4.16 12.59 1.62
C ASN A 53 2.79 13.11 2.09
N MET A 54 1.99 12.28 2.76
CA MET A 54 0.61 12.62 3.11
C MET A 54 0.46 13.37 4.44
N ASP A 55 1.49 13.43 5.26
CA ASP A 55 1.50 14.11 6.59
C ASP A 55 0.22 13.89 7.43
N TRP A 56 -0.29 12.67 7.42
CA TRP A 56 -1.51 12.33 8.14
C TRP A 56 -1.34 12.45 9.65
N PRO A 57 -2.27 13.06 10.38
CA PRO A 57 -2.21 13.09 11.83
C PRO A 57 -2.16 11.66 12.38
N MET A 58 -1.30 11.42 13.37
CA MET A 58 -1.26 10.11 14.04
C MET A 58 -2.64 9.78 14.59
N TYR A 59 -3.17 8.60 14.27
CA TYR A 59 -4.47 8.17 14.76
C TYR A 59 -4.50 8.12 16.30
N SER A 60 -5.57 8.63 16.87
CA SER A 60 -5.97 8.37 18.24
C SER A 60 -7.48 8.54 18.38
N SER A 61 -8.08 7.79 19.31
CA SER A 61 -9.52 7.91 19.60
C SER A 61 -9.92 9.34 19.99
N SER A 62 -9.04 10.07 20.68
CA SER A 62 -9.30 11.47 21.04
C SER A 62 -9.35 12.38 19.81
N ARG A 63 -8.46 12.20 18.83
CA ARG A 63 -8.49 12.96 17.58
C ARG A 63 -9.76 12.67 16.80
N GLU A 64 -10.11 11.40 16.64
CA GLU A 64 -11.33 10.97 15.96
C GLU A 64 -12.57 11.57 16.59
N GLN A 65 -12.71 11.52 17.94
CA GLN A 65 -13.84 12.11 18.68
C GLN A 65 -13.92 13.63 18.53
N ASN A 66 -12.80 14.31 18.33
CA ASN A 66 -12.74 15.75 18.07
C ASN A 66 -12.89 16.10 16.57
N GLY A 67 -13.25 15.15 15.72
CA GLY A 67 -13.46 15.36 14.29
C GLY A 67 -12.18 15.55 13.47
N ILE A 68 -11.01 15.25 14.03
CA ILE A 68 -9.74 15.31 13.32
C ILE A 68 -9.58 14.02 12.51
N LYS A 69 -9.45 14.16 11.20
CA LYS A 69 -9.18 13.05 10.26
C LYS A 69 -8.25 13.54 9.15
N PRO A 70 -7.56 12.62 8.45
CA PRO A 70 -6.83 13.01 7.24
C PRO A 70 -7.76 13.61 6.19
N GLU A 71 -7.35 14.71 5.57
CA GLU A 71 -8.15 15.37 4.53
C GLU A 71 -8.28 14.49 3.28
N GLU A 72 -7.22 13.74 2.96
CA GLU A 72 -7.12 12.91 1.75
C GLU A 72 -7.66 11.48 1.95
N ILE A 73 -8.25 11.13 3.09
CA ILE A 73 -8.65 9.73 3.37
C ILE A 73 -9.62 9.17 2.31
N ASP A 74 -10.57 9.98 1.87
CA ASP A 74 -11.53 9.56 0.84
C ASP A 74 -10.85 9.33 -0.52
N MET A 75 -9.83 10.13 -0.85
CA MET A 75 -9.01 9.97 -2.05
C MET A 75 -8.21 8.67 -1.97
N VAL A 76 -7.53 8.40 -0.86
CA VAL A 76 -6.75 7.16 -0.68
C VAL A 76 -7.64 5.93 -0.76
N ILE A 77 -8.82 5.95 -0.14
CA ILE A 77 -9.78 4.85 -0.26
C ILE A 77 -10.23 4.65 -1.72
N ALA A 78 -10.47 5.75 -2.46
CA ALA A 78 -10.79 5.66 -3.87
C ALA A 78 -9.64 5.05 -4.70
N GLN A 79 -8.38 5.42 -4.40
CA GLN A 79 -7.19 4.83 -5.02
C GLN A 79 -7.08 3.32 -4.71
N LEU A 80 -7.27 2.92 -3.44
CA LEU A 80 -7.23 1.51 -3.03
C LEU A 80 -8.27 0.64 -3.76
N LYS A 81 -9.37 1.24 -4.20
CA LYS A 81 -10.42 0.55 -4.97
C LYS A 81 -10.11 0.42 -6.47
N GLN A 82 -9.05 1.07 -6.98
CA GLN A 82 -8.70 1.04 -8.40
C GLN A 82 -8.27 -0.34 -8.89
N ALA A 83 -7.70 -1.19 -8.02
CA ALA A 83 -7.29 -2.53 -8.37
C ALA A 83 -7.53 -3.53 -7.24
N ASP A 84 -7.64 -4.80 -7.62
CA ASP A 84 -7.67 -5.91 -6.65
C ASP A 84 -6.27 -6.45 -6.34
N ASN A 85 -5.27 -6.08 -7.14
CA ASN A 85 -3.87 -6.46 -6.93
C ASN A 85 -3.11 -5.30 -6.30
N TRP A 86 -2.45 -5.57 -5.18
CA TRP A 86 -1.68 -4.57 -4.44
C TRP A 86 -0.23 -5.01 -4.26
N LEU A 87 0.67 -4.06 -4.36
CA LEU A 87 2.06 -4.21 -3.94
C LEU A 87 2.31 -3.26 -2.77
N ILE A 88 2.76 -3.78 -1.64
CA ILE A 88 3.14 -2.97 -0.48
C ILE A 88 4.65 -2.99 -0.34
N VAL A 89 5.25 -1.80 -0.43
CA VAL A 89 6.70 -1.60 -0.29
C VAL A 89 6.97 -0.82 0.99
N SER A 90 7.68 -1.44 1.93
CA SER A 90 7.82 -0.87 3.28
C SER A 90 9.22 -1.09 3.86
N PRO A 91 9.83 -0.09 4.52
CA PRO A 91 11.05 -0.31 5.28
C PRO A 91 10.78 -1.16 6.52
N GLU A 92 11.83 -1.77 7.07
CA GLU A 92 11.79 -2.36 8.41
C GLU A 92 12.28 -1.31 9.43
N TYR A 93 11.39 -0.86 10.30
CA TYR A 93 11.75 0.03 11.41
C TYR A 93 11.69 -0.74 12.73
N ASN A 94 12.85 -0.91 13.36
CA ASN A 94 12.99 -1.63 14.63
C ASN A 94 12.31 -3.03 14.60
N GLY A 95 12.49 -3.77 13.51
CA GLY A 95 11.97 -5.11 13.35
C GLY A 95 10.45 -5.16 13.07
N SER A 96 9.83 -4.07 12.60
CA SER A 96 8.39 -4.03 12.38
C SER A 96 7.99 -3.05 11.25
N ILE A 97 6.68 -2.91 11.07
CA ILE A 97 6.02 -2.00 10.13
C ILE A 97 6.25 -0.54 10.57
N PRO A 98 6.54 0.39 9.66
CA PRO A 98 6.72 1.80 9.98
C PRO A 98 5.42 2.47 10.41
N PRO A 99 5.49 3.59 11.17
CA PRO A 99 4.32 4.33 11.63
C PRO A 99 3.38 4.79 10.50
N SER A 100 3.91 5.20 9.35
CA SER A 100 3.13 5.65 8.19
C SER A 100 2.12 4.60 7.72
N LEU A 101 2.57 3.36 7.50
CA LEU A 101 1.70 2.27 7.05
C LEU A 101 0.69 1.86 8.13
N THR A 102 1.15 1.74 9.39
CA THR A 102 0.26 1.42 10.51
C THR A 102 -0.79 2.52 10.71
N ASN A 103 -0.41 3.79 10.58
CA ASN A 103 -1.31 4.93 10.70
C ASN A 103 -2.37 4.96 9.58
N MET A 104 -1.97 4.69 8.34
CA MET A 104 -2.90 4.55 7.22
C MET A 104 -3.97 3.48 7.52
N VAL A 105 -3.54 2.27 7.91
CA VAL A 105 -4.46 1.18 8.25
C VAL A 105 -5.37 1.57 9.41
N ALA A 106 -4.85 2.25 10.43
CA ALA A 106 -5.65 2.68 11.58
C ALA A 106 -6.77 3.66 11.15
N TRP A 107 -6.46 4.67 10.35
CA TRP A 107 -7.45 5.63 9.86
C TRP A 107 -8.49 5.00 8.93
N ILE A 108 -8.05 4.14 7.98
CA ILE A 108 -8.97 3.43 7.09
C ILE A 108 -9.92 2.54 7.89
N SER A 109 -9.43 1.87 8.94
CA SER A 109 -10.24 1.02 9.80
C SER A 109 -11.31 1.78 10.60
N ARG A 110 -11.24 3.11 10.64
CA ARG A 110 -12.20 3.98 11.32
C ARG A 110 -13.04 4.82 10.37
N HIS A 111 -12.83 4.64 9.06
CA HIS A 111 -13.53 5.42 8.06
C HIS A 111 -15.04 5.10 8.02
N ASP A 112 -15.39 3.83 8.03
CA ASP A 112 -16.77 3.35 8.12
C ASP A 112 -16.86 1.96 8.78
N GLU A 113 -18.10 1.50 8.99
CA GLU A 113 -18.37 0.22 9.64
C GLU A 113 -17.96 -0.99 8.77
N ASN A 114 -17.89 -0.81 7.45
CA ASN A 114 -17.57 -1.85 6.48
C ASN A 114 -16.11 -1.78 5.97
N PHE A 115 -15.23 -1.09 6.69
CA PHE A 115 -13.84 -0.85 6.28
C PHE A 115 -13.09 -2.10 5.79
N ARG A 116 -13.46 -3.28 6.28
CA ARG A 116 -12.84 -4.55 5.84
C ARG A 116 -13.03 -4.82 4.36
N GLU A 117 -14.08 -4.30 3.73
CA GLU A 117 -14.32 -4.43 2.29
C GLU A 117 -13.20 -3.80 1.44
N TYR A 118 -12.45 -2.82 2.01
CA TYR A 118 -11.31 -2.22 1.33
C TYR A 118 -10.11 -3.17 1.21
N PHE A 119 -10.03 -4.18 2.09
CA PHE A 119 -8.93 -5.13 2.18
C PHE A 119 -9.31 -6.55 1.75
N THR A 120 -10.58 -6.92 1.99
CA THR A 120 -11.03 -8.31 1.77
C THR A 120 -10.90 -8.71 0.32
N GLY A 121 -10.24 -9.84 0.09
CA GLY A 121 -10.04 -10.42 -1.24
C GLY A 121 -8.92 -9.78 -2.05
N LYS A 122 -8.36 -8.63 -1.60
CA LYS A 122 -7.21 -8.02 -2.28
C LYS A 122 -6.03 -8.98 -2.31
N ARG A 123 -5.44 -9.14 -3.50
CA ARG A 123 -4.27 -9.97 -3.74
C ARG A 123 -3.02 -9.13 -3.49
N VAL A 124 -2.24 -9.43 -2.45
CA VAL A 124 -1.19 -8.56 -1.93
C VAL A 124 0.17 -9.22 -2.06
N ALA A 125 1.09 -8.59 -2.78
CA ALA A 125 2.53 -8.87 -2.73
C ALA A 125 3.23 -7.90 -1.76
N LEU A 126 4.33 -8.36 -1.15
CA LEU A 126 5.08 -7.60 -0.17
C LEU A 126 6.53 -7.43 -0.64
N ALA A 127 7.06 -6.21 -0.47
CA ALA A 127 8.46 -5.93 -0.76
C ALA A 127 9.07 -5.00 0.30
N THR A 128 10.37 -5.11 0.50
CA THR A 128 11.12 -4.24 1.40
C THR A 128 12.53 -3.99 0.88
N HIS A 129 13.03 -2.77 1.08
CA HIS A 129 14.46 -2.50 1.18
C HIS A 129 14.77 -2.08 2.61
N SER A 130 15.62 -2.82 3.30
CA SER A 130 15.96 -2.56 4.70
C SER A 130 17.46 -2.63 4.95
N GLY A 131 17.92 -2.13 6.11
CA GLY A 131 19.32 -2.25 6.53
C GLY A 131 19.73 -3.66 6.96
N GLY A 132 18.76 -4.55 7.20
CA GLY A 132 18.94 -5.96 7.58
C GLY A 132 18.26 -6.90 6.59
N SER A 133 17.81 -8.06 7.07
CA SER A 133 17.16 -9.07 6.23
C SER A 133 15.77 -8.67 5.72
N GLY A 134 15.07 -7.75 6.41
CA GLY A 134 13.72 -7.36 6.08
C GLY A 134 12.64 -8.40 6.41
N GLN A 135 13.02 -9.56 6.93
CA GLN A 135 12.09 -10.67 7.18
C GLN A 135 11.04 -10.35 8.25
N ASN A 136 11.40 -9.52 9.24
CA ASN A 136 10.45 -9.17 10.30
C ASN A 136 9.33 -8.28 9.79
N VAL A 137 9.63 -7.27 8.96
CA VAL A 137 8.59 -6.40 8.39
C VAL A 137 7.70 -7.17 7.41
N ILE A 138 8.25 -8.07 6.62
CA ILE A 138 7.48 -8.96 5.73
C ILE A 138 6.51 -9.81 6.58
N ALA A 139 7.00 -10.47 7.63
CA ALA A 139 6.16 -11.29 8.51
C ALA A 139 5.07 -10.44 9.21
N ALA A 140 5.41 -9.23 9.65
CA ALA A 140 4.46 -8.33 10.30
C ALA A 140 3.37 -7.84 9.32
N MET A 141 3.74 -7.45 8.10
CA MET A 141 2.79 -7.08 7.05
C MET A 141 1.91 -8.27 6.66
N LYS A 142 2.48 -9.45 6.47
CA LYS A 142 1.73 -10.68 6.16
C LYS A 142 0.66 -10.94 7.23
N THR A 143 1.03 -10.84 8.50
CA THR A 143 0.09 -10.98 9.63
C THR A 143 -1.03 -9.95 9.58
N GLN A 144 -0.69 -8.65 9.40
CA GLN A 144 -1.65 -7.56 9.43
C GLN A 144 -2.65 -7.65 8.25
N PHE A 145 -2.16 -7.79 7.02
CA PHE A 145 -3.03 -7.79 5.83
C PHE A 145 -3.86 -9.08 5.72
N THR A 146 -3.33 -10.23 6.14
CA THR A 146 -4.13 -11.47 6.26
C THR A 146 -5.25 -11.29 7.29
N TYR A 147 -4.97 -10.69 8.45
CA TYR A 147 -6.00 -10.39 9.46
C TYR A 147 -7.10 -9.46 8.92
N LEU A 148 -6.76 -8.53 8.04
CA LEU A 148 -7.72 -7.61 7.39
C LEU A 148 -8.56 -8.29 6.30
N GLY A 149 -8.21 -9.50 5.88
CA GLY A 149 -8.94 -10.29 4.89
C GLY A 149 -8.30 -10.31 3.50
N SER A 150 -7.09 -9.77 3.36
CA SER A 150 -6.36 -9.83 2.09
C SER A 150 -5.76 -11.22 1.84
N ASN A 151 -5.62 -11.58 0.57
CA ASN A 151 -4.90 -12.75 0.09
C ASN A 151 -3.42 -12.39 -0.12
N VAL A 152 -2.62 -12.46 0.94
CA VAL A 152 -1.18 -12.19 0.81
C VAL A 152 -0.53 -13.36 0.08
N ILE A 153 0.06 -13.09 -1.09
CA ILE A 153 0.71 -14.11 -1.91
C ILE A 153 2.10 -14.46 -1.36
N ASP A 154 2.61 -15.64 -1.69
CA ASP A 154 3.90 -16.11 -1.18
C ASP A 154 5.10 -15.46 -1.91
N THR A 155 4.87 -14.82 -3.07
CA THR A 155 5.92 -14.10 -3.79
C THR A 155 6.20 -12.78 -3.07
N GLU A 156 7.39 -12.68 -2.47
CA GLU A 156 7.86 -11.53 -1.72
C GLU A 156 9.28 -11.13 -2.14
N LEU A 157 9.66 -9.87 -1.91
CA LEU A 157 10.99 -9.38 -2.21
C LEU A 157 11.60 -8.71 -0.98
N THR A 158 12.78 -9.19 -0.57
CA THR A 158 13.61 -8.53 0.42
C THR A 158 14.92 -8.05 -0.21
N ALA A 159 15.19 -6.76 -0.11
CA ALA A 159 16.43 -6.15 -0.58
C ALA A 159 17.15 -5.41 0.53
N SER A 160 18.46 -5.26 0.37
CA SER A 160 19.31 -4.47 1.27
C SER A 160 20.49 -3.88 0.48
N TYR A 161 21.32 -3.05 1.13
CA TYR A 161 22.54 -2.55 0.50
C TYR A 161 23.52 -3.66 0.10
N SER A 162 23.59 -4.76 0.86
CA SER A 162 24.45 -5.90 0.57
C SER A 162 23.82 -6.90 -0.40
N GLN A 163 22.51 -6.88 -0.52
CA GLN A 163 21.74 -7.77 -1.39
C GLN A 163 20.68 -6.94 -2.13
N PRO A 164 21.07 -6.16 -3.14
CA PRO A 164 20.13 -5.33 -3.89
C PRO A 164 19.15 -6.21 -4.68
N ALA A 165 17.91 -5.68 -4.85
CA ALA A 165 16.88 -6.33 -5.65
C ALA A 165 17.40 -6.61 -7.06
N GLN A 166 17.24 -7.85 -7.54
CA GLN A 166 17.56 -8.26 -8.89
C GLN A 166 16.34 -8.05 -9.79
N GLN A 167 16.58 -7.93 -11.10
CA GLN A 167 15.49 -7.73 -12.05
C GLN A 167 14.51 -8.92 -12.05
N GLU A 168 15.01 -10.14 -11.90
CA GLU A 168 14.20 -11.36 -11.83
C GLU A 168 13.23 -11.34 -10.64
N ASP A 169 13.61 -10.74 -9.50
CA ASP A 169 12.74 -10.62 -8.34
C ASP A 169 11.59 -9.65 -8.63
N ILE A 170 11.91 -8.51 -9.29
CA ILE A 170 10.93 -7.50 -9.70
C ILE A 170 9.95 -8.09 -10.71
N ASP A 171 10.46 -8.80 -11.72
CA ASP A 171 9.68 -9.49 -12.75
C ASP A 171 8.70 -10.50 -12.12
N SER A 172 9.19 -11.26 -11.13
CA SER A 172 8.41 -12.28 -10.42
C SER A 172 7.25 -11.67 -9.65
N ILE A 173 7.45 -10.53 -8.96
CA ILE A 173 6.39 -9.82 -8.24
C ILE A 173 5.31 -9.31 -9.21
N ILE A 174 5.71 -8.64 -10.29
CA ILE A 174 4.76 -8.10 -11.27
C ILE A 174 4.00 -9.22 -11.97
N ALA A 175 4.70 -10.29 -12.38
CA ALA A 175 4.06 -11.46 -12.99
C ALA A 175 3.06 -12.15 -12.03
N ALA A 176 3.38 -12.22 -10.74
CA ALA A 176 2.48 -12.79 -9.74
C ALA A 176 1.22 -11.93 -9.52
N LEU A 177 1.29 -10.60 -9.65
CA LEU A 177 0.16 -9.70 -9.48
C LEU A 177 -0.69 -9.54 -10.75
N SER A 178 -0.18 -9.92 -11.93
CA SER A 178 -0.90 -9.78 -13.21
C SER A 178 -1.69 -11.03 -13.64
N GLN A 179 -1.83 -12.04 -12.76
CA GLN A 179 -2.54 -13.30 -13.04
C GLN A 179 -4.04 -13.23 -12.76
#